data_c6f7399bb98176f8631c4f44f2308b02
#
_entry.id   c6f7399bb98176f8631c4f44f2308b02
#
_cell.length_a   1.000
_cell.length_b   1.000
_cell.length_c   1.000
_cell.angle_alpha   90.00
_cell.angle_beta   90.00
_cell.angle_gamma   90.00
#
_symmetry.space_group_name_H-M   'P 1'
#
loop_
_entity.id
_entity.type
_entity.pdbx_description
1 polymer ?
#
loop_
_entity_poly.entity_id
_entity_poly.type
_entity_poly.pdbx_seq_one_letter_code
_entity_poly.pdbx_strand_id
1 'polypeptide(L)'
;FFTEAHPKLRPVESPTAGVFLSGACQGPKDIPETVAQAGAAASKVIGLLSKNRLTGNPCVAHSDEMMCNGCSTCEKVCPYGAITYIEKEFRMPDRTTRIRRVASVNEAVCQGCGACTVACMSGAMDLKGFMNKQIMAEVDAICR
;
A
#
# COMPACT_ATOMS: atom_id res chain seq x y z
N PHE A 1 3.25 -3.00 24.12
CA PHE A 1 1.84 -2.73 23.86
C PHE A 1 1.65 -2.16 22.45
N PHE A 2 0.47 -2.41 21.87
CA PHE A 2 0.12 -1.82 20.59
C PHE A 2 -0.33 -0.36 20.77
N THR A 3 0.00 0.48 19.79
CA THR A 3 -0.38 1.90 19.81
C THR A 3 -1.48 2.16 18.78
N GLU A 4 -2.41 3.02 19.12
CA GLU A 4 -3.42 3.51 18.19
C GLU A 4 -2.82 4.44 17.12
N ALA A 5 -3.49 4.51 15.97
CA ALA A 5 -3.09 5.38 14.88
C ALA A 5 -3.15 6.88 15.27
N HIS A 6 -4.13 7.26 16.08
CA HIS A 6 -4.25 8.61 16.65
C HIS A 6 -5.18 8.59 17.86
N PRO A 7 -4.76 9.10 19.05
CA PRO A 7 -5.53 9.02 20.30
C PRO A 7 -6.92 9.63 20.25
N LYS A 8 -7.07 10.76 19.53
CA LYS A 8 -8.35 11.49 19.45
C LYS A 8 -9.16 11.17 18.20
N LEU A 9 -8.50 10.98 17.04
CA LEU A 9 -9.20 10.85 15.75
C LEU A 9 -9.42 9.39 15.35
N ARG A 10 -8.54 8.49 15.78
CA ARG A 10 -8.58 7.05 15.46
C ARG A 10 -8.20 6.18 16.65
N PRO A 11 -8.95 6.25 17.77
CA PRO A 11 -8.52 5.74 19.07
C PRO A 11 -8.48 4.20 19.18
N VAL A 12 -9.18 3.47 18.36
CA VAL A 12 -9.23 1.99 18.38
C VAL A 12 -8.68 1.36 17.10
N GLU A 13 -8.09 2.18 16.25
CA GLU A 13 -7.50 1.73 15.00
C GLU A 13 -5.99 1.70 15.12
N SER A 14 -5.34 0.64 14.63
CA SER A 14 -3.88 0.61 14.52
C SER A 14 -3.41 1.42 13.30
N PRO A 15 -2.10 1.73 13.18
CA PRO A 15 -1.52 2.28 11.95
C PRO A 15 -1.74 1.39 10.72
N THR A 16 -1.94 0.08 10.92
CA THR A 16 -2.23 -0.86 9.84
C THR A 16 -3.72 -0.91 9.57
N ALA A 17 -4.13 -0.66 8.33
CA ALA A 17 -5.54 -0.68 7.94
C ALA A 17 -6.18 -2.05 8.18
N GLY A 18 -7.41 -2.06 8.74
CA GLY A 18 -8.16 -3.27 9.03
C GLY A 18 -7.80 -3.97 10.36
N VAL A 19 -6.84 -3.44 11.12
CA VAL A 19 -6.47 -3.94 12.44
C VAL A 19 -7.01 -2.99 13.51
N PHE A 20 -7.85 -3.52 14.39
CA PHE A 20 -8.48 -2.77 15.48
C PHE A 20 -7.98 -3.27 16.82
N LEU A 21 -7.87 -2.34 17.77
CA LEU A 21 -7.29 -2.60 19.09
C LEU A 21 -8.39 -2.53 20.15
N SER A 22 -8.36 -3.46 21.12
CA SER A 22 -9.31 -3.48 22.23
C SER A 22 -8.68 -4.09 23.47
N GLY A 23 -8.96 -3.49 24.65
CA GLY A 23 -8.56 -4.01 25.94
C GLY A 23 -7.06 -3.88 26.24
N ALA A 24 -6.54 -4.84 26.99
CA ALA A 24 -5.18 -4.80 27.55
C ALA A 24 -4.03 -4.84 26.51
N CYS A 25 -4.34 -5.08 25.23
CA CYS A 25 -3.32 -5.02 24.17
C CYS A 25 -2.72 -3.62 23.98
N GLN A 26 -3.45 -2.57 24.36
CA GLN A 26 -2.96 -1.17 24.32
C GLN A 26 -2.27 -0.73 25.63
N GLY A 27 -2.53 -1.40 26.73
CA GLY A 27 -2.03 -1.06 28.06
C GLY A 27 -2.96 -1.54 29.16
N PRO A 28 -2.56 -1.41 30.43
CA PRO A 28 -3.42 -1.74 31.56
C PRO A 28 -4.72 -0.91 31.51
N LYS A 29 -5.85 -1.60 31.62
CA LYS A 29 -7.20 -1.00 31.59
C LYS A 29 -8.10 -1.69 32.59
N ASP A 30 -9.09 -0.95 33.08
CA ASP A 30 -10.15 -1.52 33.90
C ASP A 30 -11.23 -2.20 33.00
N ILE A 31 -12.18 -2.88 33.66
CA ILE A 31 -13.25 -3.59 32.95
C ILE A 31 -14.18 -2.65 32.19
N PRO A 32 -14.68 -1.53 32.76
CA PRO A 32 -15.49 -0.54 32.05
C PRO A 32 -14.80 0.02 30.81
N GLU A 33 -13.54 0.41 30.90
CA GLU A 33 -12.76 0.90 29.76
C GLU A 33 -12.60 -0.16 28.67
N THR A 34 -12.34 -1.42 29.06
CA THR A 34 -12.20 -2.54 28.14
C THR A 34 -13.49 -2.78 27.36
N VAL A 35 -14.65 -2.75 28.03
CA VAL A 35 -15.96 -2.94 27.41
C VAL A 35 -16.28 -1.76 26.46
N ALA A 36 -16.04 -0.54 26.89
CA ALA A 36 -16.25 0.66 26.06
C ALA A 36 -15.37 0.62 24.79
N GLN A 37 -14.13 0.20 24.94
CA GLN A 37 -13.18 0.09 23.81
C GLN A 37 -13.57 -1.04 22.86
N ALA A 38 -14.05 -2.18 23.38
CA ALA A 38 -14.57 -3.26 22.57
C ALA A 38 -15.77 -2.82 21.73
N GLY A 39 -16.71 -2.06 22.33
CA GLY A 39 -17.84 -1.45 21.62
C GLY A 39 -17.40 -0.48 20.53
N ALA A 40 -16.39 0.36 20.81
CA ALA A 40 -15.82 1.28 19.83
C ALA A 40 -15.17 0.54 18.65
N ALA A 41 -14.38 -0.51 18.94
CA ALA A 41 -13.76 -1.34 17.92
C ALA A 41 -14.81 -2.05 17.06
N ALA A 42 -15.84 -2.63 17.67
CA ALA A 42 -16.95 -3.26 16.95
C ALA A 42 -17.68 -2.26 16.03
N SER A 43 -17.94 -1.05 16.50
CA SER A 43 -18.57 0.01 15.71
C SER A 43 -17.73 0.38 14.49
N LYS A 44 -16.41 0.45 14.63
CA LYS A 44 -15.48 0.72 13.53
C LYS A 44 -15.46 -0.41 12.50
N VAL A 45 -15.45 -1.66 12.96
CA VAL A 45 -15.53 -2.85 12.08
C VAL A 45 -16.85 -2.85 11.30
N ILE A 46 -17.98 -2.61 11.97
CA ILE A 46 -19.29 -2.52 11.31
C ILE A 46 -19.28 -1.40 10.27
N GLY A 47 -18.76 -0.21 10.61
CA GLY A 47 -18.66 0.91 9.68
C GLY A 47 -17.78 0.61 8.45
N LEU A 48 -16.72 -0.19 8.62
CA LEU A 48 -15.87 -0.65 7.53
C LEU A 48 -16.58 -1.66 6.62
N LEU A 49 -17.19 -2.69 7.22
CA LEU A 49 -17.80 -3.82 6.50
C LEU A 49 -19.21 -3.56 5.98
N SER A 50 -19.89 -2.48 6.43
CA SER A 50 -21.22 -2.09 5.91
C SER A 50 -21.20 -1.52 4.49
N LYS A 51 -20.01 -1.22 3.98
CA LYS A 51 -19.84 -0.70 2.62
C LYS A 51 -19.76 -1.86 1.61
N ASN A 52 -20.39 -1.70 0.47
CA ASN A 52 -20.33 -2.68 -0.63
C ASN A 52 -18.93 -2.81 -1.24
N ARG A 53 -18.07 -1.81 -1.05
CA ARG A 53 -16.67 -1.81 -1.54
C ARG A 53 -15.77 -1.15 -0.49
N LEU A 54 -14.63 -1.76 -0.25
CA LEU A 54 -13.57 -1.14 0.54
C LEU A 54 -12.74 -0.25 -0.38
N THR A 55 -12.55 1.00 0.04
CA THR A 55 -11.65 1.94 -0.64
C THR A 55 -10.29 1.87 0.04
N GLY A 56 -9.28 1.39 -0.68
CA GLY A 56 -7.89 1.43 -0.24
C GLY A 56 -7.23 2.79 -0.51
N ASN A 57 -6.03 2.97 -0.01
CA ASN A 57 -5.20 4.12 -0.37
C ASN A 57 -4.80 4.00 -1.86
N PRO A 58 -5.04 5.02 -2.70
CA PRO A 58 -4.68 4.99 -4.11
C PRO A 58 -3.16 5.05 -4.36
N CYS A 59 -2.37 5.42 -3.34
CA CYS A 59 -0.91 5.49 -3.43
C CYS A 59 -0.29 4.09 -3.36
N VAL A 60 -0.44 3.30 -4.40
CA VAL A 60 0.13 1.96 -4.53
C VAL A 60 1.28 1.96 -5.54
N ALA A 61 2.20 1.02 -5.39
CA ALA A 61 3.30 0.86 -6.33
C ALA A 61 2.78 0.44 -7.72
N HIS A 62 3.46 0.92 -8.74
CA HIS A 62 3.22 0.59 -10.13
C HIS A 62 4.54 0.21 -10.80
N SER A 63 4.52 -0.79 -11.66
CA SER A 63 5.69 -1.22 -12.45
C SER A 63 5.52 -0.84 -13.91
N ASP A 64 6.50 -0.12 -14.45
CA ASP A 64 6.64 0.03 -15.90
C ASP A 64 7.29 -1.23 -16.46
N GLU A 65 6.50 -2.01 -17.17
CA GLU A 65 6.92 -3.30 -17.73
C GLU A 65 8.01 -3.16 -18.80
N MET A 66 8.03 -2.02 -19.52
CA MET A 66 9.04 -1.77 -20.55
C MET A 66 10.42 -1.53 -19.95
N MET A 67 10.46 -0.84 -18.81
CA MET A 67 11.69 -0.53 -18.08
C MET A 67 12.14 -1.65 -17.14
N CYS A 68 11.25 -2.57 -16.78
CA CYS A 68 11.52 -3.62 -15.82
C CYS A 68 12.52 -4.65 -16.35
N ASN A 69 13.61 -4.88 -15.62
CA ASN A 69 14.65 -5.86 -15.95
C ASN A 69 14.44 -7.25 -15.32
N GLY A 70 13.38 -7.44 -14.51
CA GLY A 70 13.10 -8.71 -13.84
C GLY A 70 14.12 -9.13 -12.76
N CYS A 71 14.86 -8.17 -12.18
CA CYS A 71 15.97 -8.42 -11.26
C CYS A 71 15.57 -8.95 -9.87
N SER A 72 14.28 -8.99 -9.53
CA SER A 72 13.72 -9.48 -8.26
C SER A 72 14.08 -8.66 -7.01
N THR A 73 14.71 -7.51 -7.12
CA THR A 73 15.09 -6.69 -5.97
C THR A 73 13.85 -6.13 -5.26
N CYS A 74 12.86 -5.64 -6.00
CA CYS A 74 11.62 -5.06 -5.44
C CYS A 74 10.78 -6.09 -4.66
N GLU A 75 10.77 -7.37 -5.06
CA GLU A 75 10.11 -8.45 -4.31
C GLU A 75 10.78 -8.66 -2.95
N LYS A 76 12.12 -8.72 -2.93
CA LYS A 76 12.90 -8.98 -1.70
C LYS A 76 12.76 -7.90 -0.64
N VAL A 77 12.59 -6.64 -1.06
CA VAL A 77 12.45 -5.50 -0.13
C VAL A 77 11.01 -5.23 0.26
N CYS A 78 10.03 -5.90 -0.35
CA CYS A 78 8.62 -5.69 -0.04
C CYS A 78 8.21 -6.39 1.26
N PRO A 79 7.93 -5.67 2.37
CA PRO A 79 7.57 -6.30 3.64
C PRO A 79 6.16 -6.91 3.61
N TYR A 80 5.35 -6.56 2.62
CA TYR A 80 3.96 -7.00 2.50
C TYR A 80 3.76 -8.13 1.50
N GLY A 81 4.81 -8.56 0.79
CA GLY A 81 4.70 -9.59 -0.25
C GLY A 81 3.76 -9.21 -1.40
N ALA A 82 3.64 -7.90 -1.68
CA ALA A 82 2.72 -7.38 -2.69
C ALA A 82 3.24 -7.50 -4.14
N ILE A 83 4.48 -7.95 -4.34
CA ILE A 83 5.12 -7.98 -5.65
C ILE A 83 5.40 -9.42 -6.04
N THR A 84 4.92 -9.79 -7.22
CA THR A 84 5.15 -11.07 -7.86
C THR A 84 5.74 -10.86 -9.25
N TYR A 85 6.14 -11.93 -9.93
CA TYR A 85 6.65 -11.87 -11.29
C TYR A 85 5.76 -12.64 -12.23
N ILE A 86 5.51 -12.04 -13.38
CA ILE A 86 4.80 -12.64 -14.49
C ILE A 86 5.69 -12.64 -15.73
N GLU A 87 5.52 -13.65 -16.57
CA GLU A 87 6.15 -13.68 -17.88
C GLU A 87 5.22 -13.02 -18.89
N LYS A 88 5.74 -12.05 -19.62
CA LYS A 88 5.01 -11.36 -20.67
C LYS A 88 5.78 -11.37 -21.98
N GLU A 89 5.04 -11.46 -23.05
CA GLU A 89 5.55 -11.36 -24.41
C GLU A 89 5.63 -9.89 -24.85
N PHE A 90 6.81 -9.48 -25.25
CA PHE A 90 7.07 -8.15 -25.80
C PHE A 90 7.41 -8.27 -27.28
N ARG A 91 6.65 -7.55 -28.10
CA ARG A 91 6.96 -7.43 -29.52
C ARG A 91 8.03 -6.36 -29.71
N MET A 92 9.18 -6.77 -30.19
CA MET A 92 10.29 -5.88 -30.49
C MET A 92 10.10 -5.18 -31.84
N PRO A 93 10.79 -4.05 -32.10
CA PRO A 93 10.72 -3.33 -33.37
C PRO A 93 11.14 -4.20 -34.58
N ASP A 94 11.99 -5.18 -34.38
CA ASP A 94 12.46 -6.17 -35.36
C ASP A 94 11.44 -7.28 -35.68
N ARG A 95 10.18 -7.15 -35.20
CA ARG A 95 9.08 -8.12 -35.29
C ARG A 95 9.34 -9.46 -34.56
N THR A 96 10.41 -9.58 -33.81
CA THR A 96 10.62 -10.73 -32.93
C THR A 96 9.81 -10.60 -31.64
N THR A 97 9.35 -11.72 -31.10
CA THR A 97 8.70 -11.76 -29.80
C THR A 97 9.70 -12.27 -28.77
N ARG A 98 9.88 -11.53 -27.68
CA ARG A 98 10.72 -11.95 -26.55
C ARG A 98 9.87 -12.08 -25.30
N ILE A 99 10.00 -13.20 -24.61
CA ILE A 99 9.40 -13.39 -23.29
C ILE A 99 10.34 -12.77 -22.27
N ARG A 100 9.80 -11.87 -21.45
CA ARG A 100 10.53 -11.24 -20.34
C ARG A 100 9.75 -11.41 -19.06
N ARG A 101 10.47 -11.64 -17.98
CA ARG A 101 9.94 -11.65 -16.63
C ARG A 101 9.84 -10.24 -16.13
N VAL A 102 8.66 -9.80 -15.73
CA VAL A 102 8.40 -8.43 -15.23
C VAL A 102 7.68 -8.46 -13.89
N ALA A 103 7.90 -7.44 -13.08
CA ALA A 103 7.26 -7.30 -11.78
C ALA A 103 5.78 -6.95 -11.97
N SER A 104 4.92 -7.63 -11.23
CA SER A 104 3.49 -7.35 -11.11
C SER A 104 3.15 -7.01 -9.67
N VAL A 105 2.45 -5.92 -9.45
CA VAL A 105 2.09 -5.44 -8.13
C VAL A 105 0.64 -5.81 -7.83
N ASN A 106 0.41 -6.49 -6.71
CA ASN A 106 -0.93 -6.69 -6.18
C ASN A 106 -1.36 -5.43 -5.40
N GLU A 107 -2.18 -4.61 -6.03
CA GLU A 107 -2.65 -3.33 -5.45
C GLU A 107 -3.47 -3.51 -4.16
N ALA A 108 -4.12 -4.66 -3.97
CA ALA A 108 -4.91 -4.93 -2.76
C ALA A 108 -4.04 -5.17 -1.52
N VAL A 109 -2.82 -5.65 -1.71
CA VAL A 109 -1.87 -5.95 -0.63
C VAL A 109 -0.86 -4.82 -0.42
N CYS A 110 -0.61 -4.03 -1.47
CA CYS A 110 0.36 -2.94 -1.43
C CYS A 110 -0.07 -1.83 -0.46
N GLN A 111 0.82 -1.46 0.46
CA GLN A 111 0.60 -0.38 1.43
C GLN A 111 1.26 0.96 1.03
N GLY A 112 1.78 1.08 -0.19
CA GLY A 112 2.35 2.34 -0.67
C GLY A 112 3.60 2.83 0.06
N CYS A 113 4.35 1.96 0.71
CA CYS A 113 5.51 2.34 1.55
C CYS A 113 6.73 2.86 0.77
N GLY A 114 6.79 2.67 -0.56
CA GLY A 114 7.84 3.17 -1.42
C GLY A 114 9.18 2.40 -1.40
N ALA A 115 9.34 1.37 -0.57
CA ALA A 115 10.61 0.62 -0.48
C ALA A 115 11.05 0.04 -1.83
N CYS A 116 10.11 -0.41 -2.65
CA CYS A 116 10.38 -0.96 -3.97
C CYS A 116 10.84 0.10 -4.99
N THR A 117 10.39 1.35 -4.87
CA THR A 117 10.80 2.44 -5.78
C THR A 117 12.25 2.83 -5.53
N VAL A 118 12.65 2.93 -4.26
CA VAL A 118 14.04 3.22 -3.87
C VAL A 118 14.99 2.09 -4.27
N ALA A 119 14.55 0.83 -4.17
CA ALA A 119 15.36 -0.33 -4.49
C ALA A 119 15.45 -0.64 -6.01
N CYS A 120 14.64 0.01 -6.83
CA CYS A 120 14.59 -0.25 -8.26
C CYS A 120 15.70 0.45 -9.02
N MET A 121 16.76 -0.25 -9.37
CA MET A 121 17.89 0.32 -10.10
C MET A 121 17.57 0.71 -11.55
N SER A 122 16.54 0.10 -12.17
CA SER A 122 16.10 0.47 -13.51
C SER A 122 15.10 1.64 -13.54
N GLY A 123 14.63 2.10 -12.37
CA GLY A 123 13.59 3.13 -12.28
C GLY A 123 12.21 2.69 -12.78
N ALA A 124 12.00 1.37 -12.94
CA ALA A 124 10.73 0.82 -13.42
C ALA A 124 9.60 0.84 -12.38
N MET A 125 9.94 0.96 -11.09
CA MET A 125 8.95 1.01 -10.01
C MET A 125 8.68 2.45 -9.61
N ASP A 126 7.40 2.82 -9.58
CA ASP A 126 6.95 4.15 -9.16
C ASP A 126 5.72 4.03 -8.25
N LEU A 127 5.32 5.11 -7.60
CA LEU A 127 4.11 5.18 -6.77
C LEU A 127 3.03 5.99 -7.49
N LYS A 128 1.84 5.43 -7.61
CA LYS A 128 0.67 6.17 -8.07
C LYS A 128 0.41 7.34 -7.10
N GLY A 129 0.17 8.51 -7.64
CA GLY A 129 0.00 9.74 -6.86
C GLY A 129 1.29 10.56 -6.66
N PHE A 130 2.47 9.95 -6.81
CA PHE A 130 3.77 10.61 -6.63
C PHE A 130 4.67 10.55 -7.88
N MET A 131 4.10 10.30 -9.04
CA MET A 131 4.87 10.34 -10.29
C MET A 131 5.34 11.78 -10.58
N ASN A 132 6.54 11.93 -11.14
CA ASN A 132 7.11 13.24 -11.45
C ASN A 132 6.15 14.17 -12.22
N LYS A 133 5.41 13.64 -13.21
CA LYS A 133 4.41 14.42 -13.96
C LYS A 133 3.25 14.93 -13.11
N GLN A 134 2.86 14.17 -12.05
CA GLN A 134 1.80 14.56 -11.13
C GLN A 134 2.29 15.67 -10.19
N ILE A 135 3.48 15.50 -9.62
CA ILE A 135 4.12 16.51 -8.76
C ILE A 135 4.35 17.81 -9.55
N MET A 136 4.83 17.73 -10.77
CA MET A 136 5.03 18.92 -11.61
C MET A 136 3.71 19.61 -11.95
N ALA A 137 2.62 18.86 -12.18
CA ALA A 137 1.31 19.44 -12.42
C ALA A 137 0.77 20.19 -11.18
N GLU A 138 1.03 19.68 -9.97
CA GLU A 138 0.68 20.38 -8.73
C GLU A 138 1.49 21.65 -8.55
N VAL A 139 2.80 21.62 -8.82
CA VAL A 139 3.67 22.80 -8.79
C VAL A 139 3.19 23.86 -9.80
N ASP A 140 2.89 23.48 -11.04
CA ASP A 140 2.37 24.38 -12.06
C ASP A 140 1.02 25.00 -11.66
N ALA A 141 0.17 24.25 -10.97
CA ALA A 141 -1.12 24.75 -10.49
C ALA A 141 -0.97 25.79 -9.35
N ILE A 142 0.05 25.63 -8.49
CA ILE A 142 0.32 26.57 -7.39
C ILE A 142 1.00 27.86 -7.91
N CYS A 143 1.79 27.75 -8.96
CA CYS A 143 2.53 28.88 -9.52
C CYS A 143 1.73 29.75 -10.52
N ARG A 144 0.47 29.43 -10.76
CA ARG A 144 -0.48 30.22 -11.57
C ARG A 144 -1.33 31.15 -10.70
#